data_7af1b69f6cd4715214d554f40e519478
#
_entry.id   7af1b69f6cd4715214d554f40e519478
#
_cell.length_a   1.000
_cell.length_b   1.000
_cell.length_c   1.000
_cell.angle_alpha   90.00
_cell.angle_beta   90.00
_cell.angle_gamma   90.00
#
_symmetry.space_group_name_H-M   'P 1'
#
loop_
_entity.id
_entity.type
_entity.pdbx_description
1 polymer ?
#
loop_
_entity_poly.entity_id
_entity_poly.type
_entity_poly.pdbx_seq_one_letter_code
_entity_poly.pdbx_strand_id
1 'polypeptide(L)'
;MSEARRTVLIVDDEAPLRRVLERALEREGYRVLGAGSAETAYELLAAGPADAVLLDIRLPTMSGLALFLAIVNRWPALAGRIAIMTGDADADEVRTWIARNPCALLRKPFNLRQIFDWLTTVLEAPGRERGNG
;
A
#
# COMPACT_ATOMS: atom_id res chain seq x y z
N MET A 1 15.88 -22.25 -6.97
CA MET A 1 16.13 -21.29 -6.03
C MET A 1 14.94 -20.43 -5.74
N SER A 2 14.68 -20.25 -4.57
CA SER A 2 13.54 -19.47 -4.29
C SER A 2 13.95 -18.06 -4.07
N GLU A 3 13.25 -17.18 -4.69
CA GLU A 3 13.44 -15.81 -4.47
C GLU A 3 12.55 -15.35 -3.40
N ALA A 4 13.03 -14.44 -2.61
CA ALA A 4 12.20 -13.82 -1.60
C ALA A 4 11.11 -13.06 -2.32
N ARG A 5 9.88 -13.36 -1.99
CA ARG A 5 8.76 -12.63 -2.57
C ARG A 5 8.67 -11.25 -1.95
N ARG A 6 8.23 -10.29 -2.76
CA ARG A 6 7.95 -8.97 -2.23
C ARG A 6 6.69 -9.02 -1.38
N THR A 7 6.70 -8.31 -0.28
CA THR A 7 5.60 -8.30 0.67
C THR A 7 4.81 -7.01 0.53
N VAL A 8 3.50 -7.14 0.37
CA VAL A 8 2.59 -6.01 0.25
C VAL A 8 1.62 -6.04 1.42
N LEU A 9 1.49 -4.91 2.11
CA LEU A 9 0.52 -4.76 3.17
C LEU A 9 -0.70 -4.05 2.62
N ILE A 10 -1.89 -4.61 2.84
CA ILE A 10 -3.15 -4.01 2.44
C ILE A 10 -3.89 -3.58 3.69
N VAL A 11 -4.20 -2.29 3.79
CA VAL A 11 -4.89 -1.73 4.94
C VAL A 11 -6.25 -1.22 4.49
N ASP A 12 -7.30 -1.94 4.85
CA ASP A 12 -8.65 -1.62 4.43
C ASP A 12 -9.60 -2.30 5.40
N ASP A 13 -10.54 -1.56 5.98
CA ASP A 13 -11.45 -2.13 6.95
C ASP A 13 -12.59 -2.92 6.32
N GLU A 14 -12.75 -2.85 5.00
CA GLU A 14 -13.75 -3.65 4.31
C GLU A 14 -13.15 -5.03 4.03
N ALA A 15 -13.47 -5.99 4.88
CA ALA A 15 -12.87 -7.31 4.78
C ALA A 15 -13.10 -7.99 3.42
N PRO A 16 -14.31 -7.93 2.83
CA PRO A 16 -14.50 -8.59 1.53
C PRO A 16 -13.60 -8.01 0.44
N LEU A 17 -13.48 -6.70 0.38
CA LEU A 17 -12.61 -6.07 -0.60
C LEU A 17 -11.15 -6.41 -0.34
N ARG A 18 -10.76 -6.37 0.93
CA ARG A 18 -9.38 -6.69 1.28
C ARG A 18 -9.04 -8.12 0.86
N ARG A 19 -9.96 -9.07 1.06
CA ARG A 19 -9.69 -10.46 0.68
C ARG A 19 -9.55 -10.63 -0.82
N VAL A 20 -10.35 -9.90 -1.59
CA VAL A 20 -10.22 -9.95 -3.04
C VAL A 20 -8.84 -9.49 -3.46
N LEU A 21 -8.38 -8.38 -2.89
CA LEU A 21 -7.07 -7.85 -3.20
C LEU A 21 -5.97 -8.80 -2.76
N GLU A 22 -6.10 -9.38 -1.57
CA GLU A 22 -5.11 -10.31 -1.06
C GLU A 22 -4.93 -11.48 -2.00
N ARG A 23 -6.03 -12.08 -2.42
CA ARG A 23 -5.97 -13.24 -3.30
C ARG A 23 -5.38 -12.89 -4.66
N ALA A 24 -5.79 -11.75 -5.21
CA ALA A 24 -5.30 -11.34 -6.51
C ALA A 24 -3.78 -11.12 -6.48
N LEU A 25 -3.29 -10.48 -5.42
CA LEU A 25 -1.87 -10.21 -5.32
C LEU A 25 -1.08 -11.49 -5.06
N GLU A 26 -1.63 -12.41 -4.27
CA GLU A 26 -0.97 -13.68 -4.05
C GLU A 26 -0.82 -14.46 -5.34
N ARG A 27 -1.81 -14.39 -6.21
CA ARG A 27 -1.72 -15.05 -7.51
C ARG A 27 -0.61 -14.47 -8.39
N GLU A 28 -0.32 -13.19 -8.17
CA GLU A 28 0.75 -12.54 -8.92
C GLU A 28 2.13 -12.80 -8.31
N GLY A 29 2.18 -13.53 -7.21
CA GLY A 29 3.46 -13.91 -6.63
C GLY A 29 3.88 -13.06 -5.45
N TYR A 30 3.05 -12.15 -4.99
CA TYR A 30 3.38 -11.33 -3.82
C TYR A 30 3.06 -12.08 -2.54
N ARG A 31 3.80 -11.76 -1.51
CA ARG A 31 3.43 -12.15 -0.16
C ARG A 31 2.54 -11.04 0.38
N VAL A 32 1.41 -11.39 0.97
CA VAL A 32 0.42 -10.36 1.31
C VAL A 32 0.09 -10.42 2.79
N LEU A 33 0.07 -9.24 3.41
CA LEU A 33 -0.41 -9.05 4.78
C LEU A 33 -1.63 -8.17 4.70
N GLY A 34 -2.63 -8.46 5.54
CA GLY A 34 -3.85 -7.68 5.55
C GLY A 34 -4.13 -7.11 6.92
N ALA A 35 -4.55 -5.85 6.97
CA ALA A 35 -4.92 -5.18 8.20
C ALA A 35 -6.24 -4.47 8.03
N GLY A 36 -7.12 -4.60 9.02
CA GLY A 36 -8.41 -3.92 9.00
C GLY A 36 -8.42 -2.62 9.78
N SER A 37 -7.30 -2.23 10.35
CA SER A 37 -7.22 -1.02 11.15
C SER A 37 -5.80 -0.47 11.10
N ALA A 38 -5.67 0.79 11.52
CA ALA A 38 -4.36 1.42 11.60
C ALA A 38 -3.47 0.72 12.62
N GLU A 39 -4.06 0.32 13.74
CA GLU A 39 -3.31 -0.33 14.80
C GLU A 39 -2.70 -1.66 14.32
N THR A 40 -3.51 -2.47 13.65
CA THR A 40 -3.02 -3.74 13.15
C THR A 40 -1.95 -3.52 12.09
N ALA A 41 -2.14 -2.53 11.23
CA ALA A 41 -1.16 -2.23 10.19
C ALA A 41 0.19 -1.88 10.82
N TYR A 42 0.17 -1.03 11.84
CA TYR A 42 1.39 -0.62 12.49
C TYR A 42 2.08 -1.80 13.16
N GLU A 43 1.30 -2.66 13.82
CA GLU A 43 1.84 -3.86 14.46
C GLU A 43 2.48 -4.80 13.45
N LEU A 44 1.84 -4.98 12.30
CA LEU A 44 2.39 -5.85 11.29
C LEU A 44 3.72 -5.32 10.74
N LEU A 45 3.79 -4.02 10.52
CA LEU A 45 5.03 -3.41 10.05
C LEU A 45 6.13 -3.48 11.09
N ALA A 46 5.76 -3.37 12.36
CA ALA A 46 6.75 -3.49 13.43
C ALA A 46 7.26 -4.92 13.58
N ALA A 47 6.44 -5.89 13.21
CA ALA A 47 6.81 -7.30 13.34
C ALA A 47 7.70 -7.78 12.19
N GLY A 48 7.65 -7.12 11.03
CA GLY A 48 8.48 -7.54 9.91
C GLY A 48 8.34 -6.55 8.76
N PRO A 49 9.27 -6.56 7.82
CA PRO A 49 9.28 -5.57 6.76
C PRO A 49 8.18 -5.81 5.73
N ALA A 50 7.72 -4.73 5.13
CA ALA A 50 6.88 -4.77 3.95
C ALA A 50 7.58 -3.95 2.87
N ASP A 51 7.31 -4.30 1.62
CA ASP A 51 7.94 -3.62 0.50
C ASP A 51 7.05 -2.55 -0.09
N ALA A 52 5.73 -2.67 0.09
CA ALA A 52 4.78 -1.68 -0.38
C ALA A 52 3.52 -1.75 0.47
N VAL A 53 2.75 -0.66 0.47
CA VAL A 53 1.52 -0.57 1.25
C VAL A 53 0.41 -0.01 0.38
N LEU A 54 -0.75 -0.67 0.40
CA LEU A 54 -1.98 -0.15 -0.16
C LEU A 54 -2.84 0.30 1.03
N LEU A 55 -3.18 1.56 1.08
CA LEU A 55 -3.71 2.17 2.30
C LEU A 55 -5.00 2.90 2.02
N ASP A 56 -6.11 2.41 2.59
CA ASP A 56 -7.39 3.08 2.48
C ASP A 56 -7.35 4.36 3.32
N ILE A 57 -7.90 5.41 2.75
CA ILE A 57 -7.92 6.69 3.43
C ILE A 57 -8.90 6.70 4.61
N ARG A 58 -9.93 5.86 4.57
CA ARG A 58 -10.94 5.82 5.61
C ARG A 58 -10.79 4.58 6.47
N LEU A 59 -10.29 4.78 7.66
CA LEU A 59 -10.11 3.69 8.62
C LEU A 59 -10.86 4.03 9.90
N PRO A 60 -11.19 3.01 10.72
CA PRO A 60 -12.09 3.24 11.87
C PRO A 60 -11.61 4.25 12.89
N THR A 61 -10.35 4.20 13.28
CA THR A 61 -9.89 5.03 14.40
C THR A 61 -8.89 6.10 14.01
N MET A 62 -8.40 6.05 12.79
CA MET A 62 -7.38 7.00 12.34
C MET A 62 -7.52 7.12 10.83
N SER A 63 -7.41 8.32 10.30
CA SER A 63 -7.46 8.45 8.86
C SER A 63 -6.24 7.81 8.23
N GLY A 64 -6.42 7.31 7.00
CA GLY A 64 -5.29 6.75 6.27
C GLY A 64 -4.20 7.78 6.02
N LEU A 65 -4.57 9.05 5.92
CA LEU A 65 -3.57 10.10 5.73
C LEU A 65 -2.68 10.24 6.96
N ALA A 66 -3.27 10.17 8.15
CA ALA A 66 -2.47 10.21 9.37
C ALA A 66 -1.59 8.98 9.49
N LEU A 67 -2.13 7.83 9.13
CA LEU A 67 -1.35 6.61 9.17
C LEU A 67 -0.19 6.66 8.17
N PHE A 68 -0.43 7.21 6.99
CA PHE A 68 0.65 7.39 6.01
C PHE A 68 1.83 8.14 6.63
N LEU A 69 1.54 9.25 7.29
CA LEU A 69 2.61 10.04 7.91
C LEU A 69 3.33 9.27 9.02
N ALA A 70 2.57 8.53 9.80
CA ALA A 70 3.17 7.71 10.86
C ALA A 70 4.08 6.64 10.28
N ILE A 71 3.65 6.01 9.20
CA ILE A 71 4.43 4.95 8.57
C ILE A 71 5.73 5.50 7.99
N VAL A 72 5.67 6.58 7.22
CA VAL A 72 6.89 7.10 6.59
C VAL A 72 7.84 7.68 7.62
N ASN A 73 7.31 8.19 8.73
CA ASN A 73 8.16 8.69 9.80
C ASN A 73 8.92 7.54 10.47
N ARG A 74 8.27 6.41 10.70
CA ARG A 74 8.87 5.28 11.38
C ARG A 74 9.68 4.39 10.43
N TRP A 75 9.22 4.23 9.19
CA TRP A 75 9.88 3.41 8.20
C TRP A 75 10.09 4.21 6.92
N PRO A 76 11.11 5.08 6.89
CA PRO A 76 11.30 6.00 5.75
C PRO A 76 11.49 5.29 4.41
N ALA A 77 11.95 4.05 4.41
CA ALA A 77 12.11 3.32 3.16
C ALA A 77 10.79 3.09 2.44
N LEU A 78 9.67 3.22 3.14
CA LEU A 78 8.36 3.06 2.52
C LEU A 78 7.83 4.35 1.90
N ALA A 79 8.55 5.45 2.00
CA ALA A 79 8.03 6.75 1.58
C ALA A 79 7.55 6.78 0.13
N GLY A 80 8.22 6.13 -0.79
CA GLY A 80 7.79 6.11 -2.18
C GLY A 80 7.02 4.85 -2.56
N ARG A 81 6.59 4.07 -1.58
CA ARG A 81 6.00 2.77 -1.82
C ARG A 81 4.65 2.59 -1.16
N ILE A 82 3.93 3.68 -0.96
CA ILE A 82 2.58 3.64 -0.38
C ILE A 82 1.64 4.25 -1.39
N ALA A 83 0.55 3.54 -1.70
CA ALA A 83 -0.53 4.08 -2.52
C ALA A 83 -1.75 4.27 -1.64
N ILE A 84 -2.36 5.43 -1.75
CA ILE A 84 -3.60 5.76 -1.04
C ILE A 84 -4.77 5.31 -1.91
N MET A 85 -5.73 4.62 -1.30
CA MET A 85 -6.94 4.19 -1.99
C MET A 85 -8.12 5.02 -1.48
N THR A 86 -8.92 5.56 -2.38
CA THR A 86 -10.03 6.39 -1.96
C THR A 86 -11.15 6.39 -2.99
N GLY A 87 -12.39 6.47 -2.51
CA GLY A 87 -13.56 6.66 -3.38
C GLY A 87 -13.84 8.11 -3.67
N ASP A 88 -13.11 9.03 -3.05
CA ASP A 88 -13.38 10.45 -3.18
C ASP A 88 -12.09 11.21 -3.44
N ALA A 89 -11.41 10.82 -4.52
CA ALA A 89 -10.12 11.39 -4.85
C ALA A 89 -10.19 12.87 -5.19
N ASP A 90 -11.39 13.36 -5.51
CA ASP A 90 -11.56 14.76 -5.88
C ASP A 90 -11.94 15.65 -4.72
N ALA A 91 -12.08 15.09 -3.51
CA ALA A 91 -12.34 15.92 -2.34
C ALA A 91 -11.19 16.90 -2.14
N ASP A 92 -11.54 18.14 -1.78
CA ASP A 92 -10.53 19.18 -1.59
C ASP A 92 -9.50 18.78 -0.56
N GLU A 93 -9.94 18.12 0.51
CA GLU A 93 -9.06 17.67 1.57
C GLU A 93 -7.99 16.73 1.03
N VAL A 94 -8.40 15.76 0.21
CA VAL A 94 -7.47 14.78 -0.34
C VAL A 94 -6.52 15.46 -1.31
N ARG A 95 -7.02 16.32 -2.17
CA ARG A 95 -6.18 17.01 -3.15
C ARG A 95 -5.15 17.88 -2.48
N THR A 96 -5.56 18.60 -1.46
CA THR A 96 -4.65 19.47 -0.72
C THR A 96 -3.57 18.64 -0.03
N TRP A 97 -3.96 17.51 0.56
CA TRP A 97 -3.01 16.67 1.26
C TRP A 97 -1.98 16.07 0.29
N ILE A 98 -2.45 15.57 -0.87
CA ILE A 98 -1.58 14.97 -1.88
C ILE A 98 -0.58 15.99 -2.40
N ALA A 99 -1.00 17.24 -2.54
CA ALA A 99 -0.10 18.28 -3.03
C ALA A 99 1.09 18.48 -2.09
N ARG A 100 0.88 18.27 -0.80
CA ARG A 100 1.94 18.42 0.19
C ARG A 100 2.70 17.13 0.45
N ASN A 101 2.07 16.00 0.17
CA ASN A 101 2.64 14.69 0.46
C ASN A 101 2.47 13.82 -0.77
N PRO A 102 3.28 14.04 -1.81
CA PRO A 102 3.10 13.31 -3.06
C PRO A 102 3.20 11.82 -2.86
N CYS A 103 2.20 11.11 -3.36
CA CYS A 103 2.17 9.66 -3.29
C CYS A 103 1.19 9.16 -4.34
N ALA A 104 1.22 7.86 -4.60
CA ALA A 104 0.30 7.26 -5.56
C ALA A 104 -1.12 7.30 -5.02
N LEU A 105 -2.06 7.51 -5.92
CA LEU A 105 -3.47 7.59 -5.58
C LEU A 105 -4.24 6.64 -6.48
N LEU A 106 -4.97 5.70 -5.87
CA LEU A 106 -5.80 4.76 -6.58
C LEU A 106 -7.26 5.08 -6.28
N ARG A 107 -8.03 5.39 -7.32
CA ARG A 107 -9.44 5.75 -7.16
C ARG A 107 -10.29 4.50 -7.09
N LYS A 108 -11.21 4.47 -6.16
CA LYS A 108 -12.20 3.41 -6.08
C LYS A 108 -13.41 3.82 -6.93
N PRO A 109 -14.02 2.93 -7.66
CA PRO A 109 -13.59 1.55 -7.89
C PRO A 109 -12.37 1.52 -8.81
N PHE A 110 -11.43 0.66 -8.47
CA PHE A 110 -10.23 0.53 -9.28
C PHE A 110 -10.19 -0.87 -9.87
N ASN A 111 -9.36 -1.04 -10.91
CA ASN A 111 -9.15 -2.36 -11.43
C ASN A 111 -7.79 -2.87 -10.98
N LEU A 112 -7.63 -4.18 -11.01
CA LEU A 112 -6.42 -4.80 -10.51
C LEU A 112 -5.19 -4.44 -11.34
N ARG A 113 -5.40 -4.13 -12.62
CA ARG A 113 -4.28 -3.75 -13.47
C ARG A 113 -3.58 -2.50 -12.94
N GLN A 114 -4.35 -1.53 -12.45
CA GLN A 114 -3.76 -0.32 -11.90
C GLN A 114 -2.86 -0.63 -10.72
N ILE A 115 -3.30 -1.54 -9.86
CA ILE A 115 -2.53 -1.93 -8.70
C ILE A 115 -1.26 -2.66 -9.12
N PHE A 116 -1.40 -3.62 -10.05
CA PHE A 116 -0.25 -4.39 -10.51
C PHE A 116 0.78 -3.48 -11.20
N ASP A 117 0.31 -2.54 -12.02
CA ASP A 117 1.22 -1.63 -12.70
C ASP A 117 1.98 -0.77 -11.70
N TRP A 118 1.29 -0.28 -10.68
CA TRP A 118 1.94 0.52 -9.67
C TRP A 118 2.98 -0.30 -8.91
N LEU A 119 2.62 -1.52 -8.50
CA LEU A 119 3.55 -2.36 -7.76
C LEU A 119 4.78 -2.69 -8.60
N THR A 120 4.58 -2.98 -9.87
CA THR A 120 5.70 -3.25 -10.75
C THR A 120 6.62 -2.04 -10.82
N THR A 121 6.04 -0.86 -10.93
CA THR A 121 6.83 0.35 -11.01
C THR A 121 7.68 0.57 -9.77
N VAL A 122 7.08 0.43 -8.59
CA VAL A 122 7.80 0.81 -7.35
C VAL A 122 8.67 -0.32 -6.81
N LEU A 123 8.38 -1.57 -7.17
CA LEU A 123 9.11 -2.69 -6.58
C LEU A 123 10.08 -3.34 -7.54
N GLU A 124 9.70 -3.52 -8.78
CA GLU A 124 10.52 -4.32 -9.67
C GLU A 124 11.61 -3.56 -10.35
N ALA A 125 11.40 -2.27 -10.64
CA ALA A 125 12.46 -1.53 -11.29
C ALA A 125 13.76 -1.55 -10.48
N PRO A 126 13.74 -1.20 -9.18
CA PRO A 126 14.98 -1.31 -8.40
C PRO A 126 15.45 -2.75 -8.25
N GLY A 127 14.49 -3.68 -8.10
CA GLY A 127 14.84 -5.07 -7.96
C GLY A 127 15.52 -5.61 -9.20
N ARG A 128 15.01 -5.22 -10.35
CA ARG A 128 15.60 -5.65 -11.60
C ARG A 128 17.00 -5.13 -11.78
N GLU A 129 17.20 -3.87 -11.43
CA GLU A 129 18.51 -3.28 -11.53
C GLU A 129 19.51 -4.04 -10.69
N ARG A 130 19.12 -4.36 -9.46
CA ARG A 130 20.01 -5.12 -8.60
C ARG A 130 20.21 -6.52 -9.13
N GLY A 131 19.16 -7.11 -9.62
CA GLY A 131 19.22 -8.47 -10.07
C GLY A 131 20.08 -8.63 -11.29
N ASN A 132 20.11 -7.62 -12.11
CA ASN A 132 20.93 -7.67 -13.29
C ASN A 132 22.33 -7.24 -13.01
N GLY A 133 22.41 -6.62 -11.95
CA GLY A 133 23.64 -6.01 -11.48
C GLY A 133 24.66 -6.65 -11.71
#